data_e98b4cc2e647179f915925547aec0c82
#
_entry.id   e98b4cc2e647179f915925547aec0c82
#
_cell.length_a   1.000
_cell.length_b   1.000
_cell.length_c   1.000
_cell.angle_alpha   90.00
_cell.angle_beta   90.00
_cell.angle_gamma   90.00
#
_symmetry.space_group_name_H-M   'P 1'
#
loop_
_entity.id
_entity.type
_entity.pdbx_description
1 polymer ?
#
loop_
_entity_poly.entity_id
_entity_poly.type
_entity_poly.pdbx_seq_one_letter_code
_entity_poly.pdbx_strand_id
1 'polypeptide(L)'
;MTATKPKMMDLAYAVLLEKRKEPMPNVLELLPPIGFSPEQVPISIYEGYKRTKIVPLLNLTFEKGNETADFMKQVFAKKWTAQQSCLIVLNKVNRCIDIFKAVKQYLDDNSFNNPIFCLSTNILPAHRFERITAIKTALQKGEKPILIATQVVEAGVDLDFDMGIRDLSPIDSMVQVAGRVNRNAHPIEPKRLHLPLYVMNLGDCKPIYGVLTEKQALASLSGKVEILEAAYLGLVDSYFNALGEMASFQEKSVAIFDAMEQLQYDKVSDFELLEKQRNTVSVFVQVSEPNDAAEKCKSAYLNFKKGFLAKEDFDKNFKQNFHQHTIAIPRYYAENAGLTPLDDFILLAMDVHYDKDTGFIRNSKAKEADIPTFF
;
A
#
# COMPACT_ATOMS: atom_id res chain seq x y z
N MET A 1 4.49 -7.18 -14.49
CA MET A 1 4.07 -5.96 -15.21
C MET A 1 3.56 -4.99 -14.16
N THR A 2 4.09 -3.78 -14.08
CA THR A 2 3.50 -2.72 -13.30
C THR A 2 2.33 -2.14 -14.09
N ALA A 3 1.19 -1.90 -13.45
CA ALA A 3 0.03 -1.25 -14.08
C ALA A 3 0.35 0.21 -14.50
N THR A 4 1.48 0.73 -14.06
CA THR A 4 1.95 2.09 -14.32
C THR A 4 3.41 2.03 -14.73
N LYS A 5 3.73 2.63 -15.89
CA LYS A 5 5.12 2.82 -16.34
C LYS A 5 5.70 4.04 -15.63
N PRO A 6 6.77 3.92 -14.84
CA PRO A 6 7.38 5.10 -14.23
C PRO A 6 7.98 5.99 -15.33
N LYS A 7 7.62 7.27 -15.35
CA LYS A 7 8.23 8.28 -16.26
C LYS A 7 9.70 8.61 -15.95
N MET A 8 10.28 8.02 -14.91
CA MET A 8 11.69 8.22 -14.56
C MET A 8 12.64 7.94 -15.74
N MET A 9 12.31 6.98 -16.59
CA MET A 9 13.13 6.68 -17.77
C MET A 9 13.05 7.78 -18.83
N ASP A 10 11.86 8.36 -19.03
CA ASP A 10 11.67 9.45 -20.01
C ASP A 10 12.34 10.75 -19.51
N LEU A 11 12.31 11.03 -18.20
CA LEU A 11 13.02 12.15 -17.58
C LEU A 11 14.55 11.97 -17.63
N ALA A 12 15.05 10.80 -17.28
CA ALA A 12 16.48 10.47 -17.37
C ALA A 12 16.97 10.57 -18.82
N TYR A 13 16.17 10.11 -19.78
CA TYR A 13 16.48 10.17 -21.20
C TYR A 13 16.46 11.61 -21.73
N ALA A 14 15.49 12.45 -21.32
CA ALA A 14 15.42 13.86 -21.70
C ALA A 14 16.65 14.64 -21.19
N VAL A 15 17.04 14.43 -19.92
CA VAL A 15 18.24 15.05 -19.33
C VAL A 15 19.51 14.60 -20.05
N LEU A 16 19.63 13.32 -20.42
CA LEU A 16 20.77 12.81 -21.16
C LEU A 16 20.84 13.34 -22.60
N LEU A 17 19.68 13.54 -23.27
CA LEU A 17 19.60 14.14 -24.60
C LEU A 17 19.96 15.64 -24.59
N GLU A 18 19.53 16.40 -23.59
CA GLU A 18 19.91 17.82 -23.47
C GLU A 18 21.42 18.03 -23.28
N LYS A 19 22.08 17.09 -22.56
CA LYS A 19 23.51 17.19 -22.30
C LYS A 19 24.39 16.62 -23.40
N ARG A 20 23.90 15.72 -24.24
CA ARG A 20 24.63 15.13 -25.40
C ARG A 20 24.11 15.70 -26.69
N LYS A 21 25.02 16.31 -27.46
CA LYS A 21 24.73 16.84 -28.79
C LYS A 21 24.53 15.74 -29.88
N GLU A 22 24.63 14.47 -29.50
CA GLU A 22 24.46 13.33 -30.42
C GLU A 22 23.26 12.47 -30.01
N PRO A 23 22.44 12.00 -30.98
CA PRO A 23 21.34 11.10 -30.68
C PRO A 23 21.88 9.78 -30.13
N MET A 24 21.47 9.44 -28.90
CA MET A 24 21.73 8.11 -28.36
C MET A 24 20.84 7.08 -29.06
N PRO A 25 21.36 5.87 -29.33
CA PRO A 25 20.50 4.78 -29.77
C PRO A 25 19.36 4.62 -28.75
N ASN A 26 18.17 4.40 -29.26
CA ASN A 26 16.91 4.40 -28.52
C ASN A 26 17.00 3.41 -27.32
N VAL A 27 17.13 3.88 -26.12
CA VAL A 27 17.22 3.03 -24.91
C VAL A 27 15.92 2.23 -24.71
N LEU A 28 14.82 2.68 -25.32
CA LEU A 28 13.57 1.93 -25.42
C LEU A 28 13.69 0.68 -26.30
N GLU A 29 14.65 0.62 -27.22
CA GLU A 29 14.95 -0.58 -28.02
C GLU A 29 15.73 -1.64 -27.22
N LEU A 30 16.39 -1.25 -26.12
CA LEU A 30 17.09 -2.19 -25.22
C LEU A 30 16.12 -2.97 -24.30
N LEU A 31 14.91 -2.51 -24.15
CA LEU A 31 13.82 -3.20 -23.45
C LEU A 31 12.58 -3.20 -24.35
N PRO A 32 12.58 -3.93 -25.47
CA PRO A 32 11.37 -4.05 -26.24
C PRO A 32 10.28 -4.60 -25.31
N PRO A 33 9.10 -3.97 -25.22
CA PRO A 33 7.95 -4.66 -24.70
C PRO A 33 7.83 -5.93 -25.51
N ILE A 34 7.76 -7.08 -24.85
CA ILE A 34 7.76 -8.39 -25.48
C ILE A 34 6.84 -8.36 -26.71
N GLY A 35 7.43 -8.24 -27.90
CA GLY A 35 6.77 -8.34 -29.20
C GLY A 35 6.13 -7.08 -29.80
N PHE A 36 6.22 -5.87 -29.20
CA PHE A 36 5.60 -4.66 -29.79
C PHE A 36 6.45 -3.40 -29.57
N SER A 37 6.64 -2.58 -30.62
CA SER A 37 7.09 -1.21 -30.42
C SER A 37 5.99 -0.36 -29.79
N PRO A 38 6.31 0.73 -29.05
CA PRO A 38 5.31 1.65 -28.48
C PRO A 38 4.33 2.22 -29.52
N GLU A 39 4.77 2.32 -30.78
CA GLU A 39 3.97 2.78 -31.93
C GLU A 39 3.05 1.68 -32.49
N GLN A 40 3.30 0.41 -32.14
CA GLN A 40 2.56 -0.74 -32.65
C GLN A 40 1.58 -1.34 -31.65
N VAL A 41 1.54 -0.85 -30.39
CA VAL A 41 0.47 -1.21 -29.48
C VAL A 41 -0.75 -0.37 -29.86
N PRO A 42 -1.74 -0.95 -30.57
CA PRO A 42 -2.90 -0.16 -30.97
C PRO A 42 -3.56 0.39 -29.72
N ILE A 43 -3.93 1.66 -29.72
CA ILE A 43 -4.79 2.28 -28.70
C ILE A 43 -6.02 1.39 -28.43
N SER A 44 -6.48 0.67 -29.46
CA SER A 44 -7.55 -0.33 -29.39
C SER A 44 -7.36 -1.45 -28.36
N ILE A 45 -6.13 -1.80 -27.95
CA ILE A 45 -5.92 -2.79 -26.87
C ILE A 45 -6.42 -2.23 -25.53
N TYR A 46 -6.16 -0.95 -25.26
CA TYR A 46 -6.65 -0.29 -24.04
C TYR A 46 -8.15 -0.02 -24.09
N GLU A 47 -8.72 0.23 -25.28
CA GLU A 47 -10.16 0.36 -25.50
C GLU A 47 -10.92 -0.94 -25.18
N GLY A 48 -10.27 -2.09 -25.30
CA GLY A 48 -10.82 -3.39 -24.92
C GLY A 48 -10.94 -3.61 -23.41
N TYR A 49 -10.23 -2.84 -22.57
CA TYR A 49 -10.29 -2.98 -21.12
C TYR A 49 -11.54 -2.28 -20.55
N LYS A 50 -12.48 -3.09 -20.07
CA LYS A 50 -13.76 -2.65 -19.51
C LYS A 50 -14.02 -3.27 -18.14
N ARG A 51 -12.98 -3.67 -17.42
CA ARG A 51 -13.10 -4.40 -16.16
C ARG A 51 -13.57 -3.50 -15.03
N THR A 52 -13.00 -2.31 -14.94
CA THR A 52 -13.20 -1.42 -13.80
C THR A 52 -13.48 0.02 -14.22
N LYS A 53 -13.99 0.80 -13.27
CA LYS A 53 -14.05 2.25 -13.34
C LYS A 53 -13.73 2.88 -12.00
N ILE A 54 -13.09 4.04 -12.01
CA ILE A 54 -12.91 4.88 -10.83
C ILE A 54 -14.09 5.83 -10.73
N VAL A 55 -14.72 5.89 -9.55
CA VAL A 55 -15.87 6.76 -9.27
C VAL A 55 -15.48 7.71 -8.13
N PRO A 56 -15.10 8.96 -8.42
CA PRO A 56 -14.79 9.95 -7.41
C PRO A 56 -16.02 10.33 -6.57
N LEU A 57 -15.89 10.29 -5.25
CA LEU A 57 -16.90 10.73 -4.28
C LEU A 57 -16.42 11.98 -3.55
N LEU A 58 -15.79 12.92 -4.27
CA LEU A 58 -15.14 14.12 -3.71
C LEU A 58 -16.14 15.18 -3.22
N ASN A 59 -17.41 15.03 -3.54
CA ASN A 59 -18.51 15.85 -3.03
C ASN A 59 -18.96 15.45 -1.61
N LEU A 60 -18.51 14.32 -1.10
CA LEU A 60 -18.77 13.92 0.27
C LEU A 60 -17.85 14.64 1.23
N THR A 61 -18.40 15.04 2.37
CA THR A 61 -17.66 15.66 3.46
C THR A 61 -17.62 14.71 4.65
N PHE A 62 -16.43 14.62 5.26
CA PHE A 62 -16.18 13.80 6.45
C PHE A 62 -15.79 14.73 7.59
N GLU A 63 -16.57 14.71 8.68
CA GLU A 63 -16.33 15.58 9.81
C GLU A 63 -15.11 15.11 10.60
N LYS A 64 -14.23 16.06 10.94
CA LYS A 64 -13.02 15.74 11.70
C LYS A 64 -13.38 15.13 13.08
N GLY A 65 -12.88 13.95 13.33
CA GLY A 65 -13.19 13.15 14.53
C GLY A 65 -14.36 12.19 14.36
N ASN A 66 -15.18 12.34 13.29
CA ASN A 66 -16.31 11.46 12.96
C ASN A 66 -16.14 10.73 11.63
N GLU A 67 -14.96 10.79 11.02
CA GLU A 67 -14.71 10.30 9.65
C GLU A 67 -15.12 8.82 9.48
N THR A 68 -14.92 7.99 10.51
CA THR A 68 -15.32 6.57 10.48
C THR A 68 -16.84 6.41 10.46
N ALA A 69 -17.58 7.16 11.28
CA ALA A 69 -19.04 7.12 11.31
C ALA A 69 -19.63 7.67 10.00
N ASP A 70 -19.07 8.76 9.48
CA ASP A 70 -19.46 9.34 8.19
C ASP A 70 -19.18 8.39 7.03
N PHE A 71 -18.03 7.72 7.04
CA PHE A 71 -17.71 6.67 6.06
C PHE A 71 -18.74 5.55 6.07
N MET A 72 -19.07 5.03 7.24
CA MET A 72 -20.09 3.98 7.36
C MET A 72 -21.42 4.41 6.79
N LYS A 73 -21.90 5.62 7.16
CA LYS A 73 -23.23 6.15 6.77
C LYS A 73 -23.29 6.60 5.31
N GLN A 74 -22.25 7.29 4.83
CA GLN A 74 -22.29 7.95 3.53
C GLN A 74 -21.79 7.05 2.40
N VAL A 75 -20.84 6.12 2.70
CA VAL A 75 -20.17 5.30 1.69
C VAL A 75 -20.51 3.82 1.86
N PHE A 76 -20.07 3.18 2.94
CA PHE A 76 -20.14 1.73 3.07
C PHE A 76 -21.57 1.21 3.01
N ALA A 77 -22.46 1.68 3.88
CA ALA A 77 -23.87 1.24 3.91
C ALA A 77 -24.68 1.55 2.64
N LYS A 78 -24.21 2.51 1.81
CA LYS A 78 -24.89 2.89 0.55
C LYS A 78 -24.33 2.19 -0.68
N LYS A 79 -23.09 1.74 -0.65
CA LYS A 79 -22.39 1.23 -1.84
C LYS A 79 -22.16 -0.27 -1.80
N TRP A 80 -21.97 -0.84 -0.60
CA TRP A 80 -21.74 -2.26 -0.44
C TRP A 80 -23.03 -3.04 -0.20
N THR A 81 -23.06 -4.27 -0.71
CA THR A 81 -24.11 -5.27 -0.42
C THR A 81 -23.49 -6.61 -0.06
N ALA A 82 -24.19 -7.44 0.70
CA ALA A 82 -23.68 -8.75 1.16
C ALA A 82 -23.35 -9.73 0.02
N GLN A 83 -23.81 -9.48 -1.20
CA GLN A 83 -23.52 -10.28 -2.39
C GLN A 83 -22.21 -9.87 -3.09
N GLN A 84 -21.49 -8.90 -2.56
CA GLN A 84 -20.26 -8.37 -3.14
C GLN A 84 -19.08 -8.55 -2.20
N SER A 85 -17.98 -9.07 -2.71
CA SER A 85 -16.68 -8.94 -2.04
C SER A 85 -16.15 -7.51 -2.19
N CYS A 86 -15.52 -6.99 -1.14
CA CYS A 86 -15.12 -5.59 -1.09
C CYS A 86 -13.68 -5.42 -0.62
N LEU A 87 -12.90 -4.60 -1.35
CA LEU A 87 -11.58 -4.16 -0.94
C LEU A 87 -11.63 -2.70 -0.50
N ILE A 88 -11.29 -2.42 0.76
CA ILE A 88 -11.19 -1.05 1.29
C ILE A 88 -9.73 -0.75 1.58
N VAL A 89 -9.15 0.24 0.90
CA VAL A 89 -7.74 0.61 1.08
C VAL A 89 -7.63 2.02 1.63
N LEU A 90 -6.94 2.14 2.75
CA LEU A 90 -6.82 3.35 3.56
C LEU A 90 -5.36 3.77 3.69
N ASN A 91 -5.12 5.05 3.96
CA ASN A 91 -3.76 5.58 4.02
C ASN A 91 -3.09 5.37 5.37
N LYS A 92 -3.86 5.31 6.47
CA LYS A 92 -3.34 5.18 7.84
C LYS A 92 -3.74 3.88 8.49
N VAL A 93 -2.82 3.29 9.27
CA VAL A 93 -3.07 2.06 10.03
C VAL A 93 -4.19 2.25 11.06
N ASN A 94 -4.21 3.37 11.79
CA ASN A 94 -5.27 3.62 12.77
C ASN A 94 -6.65 3.72 12.10
N ARG A 95 -6.74 4.42 10.97
CA ARG A 95 -7.98 4.48 10.19
C ARG A 95 -8.42 3.09 9.70
N CYS A 96 -7.46 2.26 9.31
CA CYS A 96 -7.72 0.88 8.90
C CYS A 96 -8.31 0.06 10.07
N ILE A 97 -7.78 0.21 11.29
CA ILE A 97 -8.27 -0.44 12.49
C ILE A 97 -9.69 0.05 12.86
N ASP A 98 -9.92 1.37 12.82
CA ASP A 98 -11.21 1.96 13.20
C ASP A 98 -12.32 1.55 12.23
N ILE A 99 -12.03 1.59 10.92
CA ILE A 99 -12.99 1.16 9.88
C ILE A 99 -13.21 -0.36 9.96
N PHE A 100 -12.17 -1.16 10.23
CA PHE A 100 -12.35 -2.61 10.42
C PHE A 100 -13.33 -2.91 11.57
N LYS A 101 -13.15 -2.27 12.71
CA LYS A 101 -14.06 -2.44 13.86
C LYS A 101 -15.48 -1.99 13.54
N ALA A 102 -15.64 -0.85 12.86
CA ALA A 102 -16.94 -0.33 12.49
C ALA A 102 -17.67 -1.21 11.46
N VAL A 103 -16.95 -1.74 10.45
CA VAL A 103 -17.53 -2.68 9.47
C VAL A 103 -17.89 -4.00 10.15
N LYS A 104 -17.03 -4.54 11.04
CA LYS A 104 -17.32 -5.77 11.79
C LYS A 104 -18.59 -5.61 12.60
N GLN A 105 -18.73 -4.52 13.37
CA GLN A 105 -19.94 -4.21 14.14
C GLN A 105 -21.17 -4.08 13.23
N TYR A 106 -21.04 -3.42 12.07
CA TYR A 106 -22.14 -3.30 11.10
C TYR A 106 -22.60 -4.66 10.57
N LEU A 107 -21.67 -5.58 10.31
CA LEU A 107 -22.01 -6.94 9.86
C LEU A 107 -22.76 -7.69 10.97
N ASP A 108 -22.29 -7.61 12.21
CA ASP A 108 -22.90 -8.25 13.37
C ASP A 108 -24.32 -7.70 13.60
N ASP A 109 -24.49 -6.39 13.60
CA ASP A 109 -25.78 -5.71 13.82
C ASP A 109 -26.83 -6.06 12.75
N ASN A 110 -26.39 -6.36 11.52
CA ASN A 110 -27.27 -6.70 10.41
C ASN A 110 -27.33 -8.21 10.10
N SER A 111 -26.69 -9.04 10.93
CA SER A 111 -26.62 -10.50 10.77
C SER A 111 -26.04 -10.94 9.41
N PHE A 112 -25.06 -10.21 8.88
CA PHE A 112 -24.31 -10.59 7.69
C PHE A 112 -23.16 -11.52 8.06
N ASN A 113 -22.99 -12.62 7.32
CA ASN A 113 -21.96 -13.65 7.55
C ASN A 113 -20.74 -13.50 6.61
N ASN A 114 -20.52 -12.32 6.03
CA ASN A 114 -19.40 -12.08 5.16
C ASN A 114 -18.08 -12.19 5.92
N PRO A 115 -17.08 -12.98 5.48
CA PRO A 115 -15.76 -13.01 6.10
C PRO A 115 -15.12 -11.61 6.03
N ILE A 116 -14.57 -11.15 7.15
CA ILE A 116 -13.91 -9.84 7.23
C ILE A 116 -12.44 -9.98 7.65
N PHE A 117 -11.56 -9.25 7.00
CA PHE A 117 -10.11 -9.30 7.22
C PHE A 117 -9.52 -7.90 7.32
N CYS A 118 -8.51 -7.76 8.19
CA CYS A 118 -7.66 -6.57 8.25
C CYS A 118 -6.25 -6.91 7.74
N LEU A 119 -5.62 -6.04 6.94
CA LEU A 119 -4.26 -6.25 6.44
C LEU A 119 -3.46 -4.95 6.42
N SER A 120 -2.43 -4.89 7.25
CA SER A 120 -1.53 -3.74 7.34
C SER A 120 -0.12 -4.15 7.79
N THR A 121 0.83 -3.23 7.77
CA THR A 121 2.18 -3.44 8.33
C THR A 121 2.18 -3.63 9.85
N ASN A 122 1.08 -3.31 10.51
CA ASN A 122 0.88 -3.51 11.95
C ASN A 122 0.69 -4.97 12.36
N ILE A 123 0.49 -5.84 11.37
CA ILE A 123 0.22 -7.28 11.53
C ILE A 123 1.50 -8.05 11.25
N LEU A 124 1.79 -9.06 12.06
CA LEU A 124 2.94 -9.95 11.88
C LEU A 124 3.00 -10.51 10.44
N PRO A 125 4.19 -10.60 9.84
CA PRO A 125 4.34 -11.19 8.51
C PRO A 125 3.75 -12.60 8.40
N ALA A 126 3.90 -13.45 9.43
CA ALA A 126 3.28 -14.79 9.48
C ALA A 126 1.76 -14.69 9.35
N HIS A 127 1.11 -13.88 10.17
CA HIS A 127 -0.35 -13.70 10.13
C HIS A 127 -0.85 -13.02 8.86
N ARG A 128 -0.05 -12.13 8.25
CA ARG A 128 -0.39 -11.55 6.93
C ARG A 128 -0.47 -12.64 5.85
N PHE A 129 0.50 -13.56 5.84
CA PHE A 129 0.52 -14.67 4.89
C PHE A 129 -0.70 -15.59 5.06
N GLU A 130 -1.02 -15.96 6.29
CA GLU A 130 -2.20 -16.76 6.62
C GLU A 130 -3.50 -16.09 6.15
N ARG A 131 -3.65 -14.79 6.39
CA ARG A 131 -4.83 -14.02 5.97
C ARG A 131 -4.96 -13.93 4.47
N ILE A 132 -3.87 -13.65 3.76
CA ILE A 132 -3.88 -13.63 2.29
C ILE A 132 -4.34 -14.99 1.76
N THR A 133 -3.89 -16.09 2.36
CA THR A 133 -4.31 -17.45 1.99
C THR A 133 -5.79 -17.66 2.29
N ALA A 134 -6.27 -17.25 3.47
CA ALA A 134 -7.68 -17.35 3.84
C ALA A 134 -8.60 -16.52 2.92
N ILE A 135 -8.20 -15.28 2.58
CA ILE A 135 -8.93 -14.42 1.64
C ILE A 135 -9.01 -15.07 0.26
N LYS A 136 -7.89 -15.60 -0.26
CA LYS A 136 -7.87 -16.32 -1.55
C LYS A 136 -8.83 -17.51 -1.55
N THR A 137 -8.79 -18.30 -0.48
CA THR A 137 -9.66 -19.45 -0.31
C THR A 137 -11.14 -19.06 -0.26
N ALA A 138 -11.48 -17.99 0.48
CA ALA A 138 -12.83 -17.47 0.55
C ALA A 138 -13.34 -17.00 -0.84
N LEU A 139 -12.52 -16.23 -1.56
CA LEU A 139 -12.84 -15.79 -2.93
C LEU A 139 -13.04 -16.97 -3.90
N GLN A 140 -12.18 -17.99 -3.84
CA GLN A 140 -12.27 -19.19 -4.68
C GLN A 140 -13.53 -20.03 -4.39
N LYS A 141 -13.98 -20.04 -3.14
CA LYS A 141 -15.25 -20.70 -2.74
C LYS A 141 -16.48 -19.89 -3.11
N GLY A 142 -16.33 -18.69 -3.67
CA GLY A 142 -17.44 -17.78 -3.98
C GLY A 142 -18.01 -17.06 -2.77
N GLU A 143 -17.37 -17.18 -1.61
CA GLU A 143 -17.64 -16.33 -0.46
C GLU A 143 -17.35 -14.86 -0.82
N LYS A 144 -17.99 -13.95 -0.12
CA LYS A 144 -17.88 -12.51 -0.39
C LYS A 144 -17.13 -11.79 0.73
N PRO A 145 -15.79 -11.99 0.83
CA PRO A 145 -15.00 -11.39 1.89
C PRO A 145 -14.90 -9.87 1.74
N ILE A 146 -14.77 -9.20 2.89
CA ILE A 146 -14.41 -7.80 2.99
C ILE A 146 -12.99 -7.71 3.51
N LEU A 147 -12.11 -7.05 2.76
CA LEU A 147 -10.75 -6.78 3.15
C LEU A 147 -10.56 -5.28 3.41
N ILE A 148 -10.22 -4.92 4.64
CA ILE A 148 -9.80 -3.57 5.01
C ILE A 148 -8.28 -3.58 5.12
N ALA A 149 -7.60 -2.77 4.33
CA ALA A 149 -6.14 -2.79 4.26
C ALA A 149 -5.54 -1.39 4.15
N THR A 150 -4.25 -1.31 4.44
CA THR A 150 -3.41 -0.20 4.00
C THR A 150 -2.81 -0.52 2.62
N GLN A 151 -1.84 0.29 2.15
CA GLN A 151 -1.19 0.14 0.84
C GLN A 151 -0.51 -1.23 0.60
N VAL A 152 -0.39 -2.08 1.62
CA VAL A 152 0.24 -3.41 1.52
C VAL A 152 -0.40 -4.34 0.48
N VAL A 153 -1.60 -4.02 -0.01
CA VAL A 153 -2.33 -4.80 -1.02
C VAL A 153 -2.13 -4.27 -2.45
N GLU A 154 -1.53 -3.09 -2.61
CA GLU A 154 -1.32 -2.47 -3.92
C GLU A 154 -0.36 -3.29 -4.78
N ALA A 155 0.67 -3.89 -4.17
CA ALA A 155 1.64 -4.73 -4.85
C ALA A 155 1.73 -6.13 -4.21
N GLY A 156 2.14 -7.13 -5.00
CA GLY A 156 2.52 -8.46 -4.49
C GLY A 156 1.37 -9.40 -4.07
N VAL A 157 0.10 -8.96 -4.13
CA VAL A 157 -1.03 -9.80 -3.73
C VAL A 157 -1.96 -10.02 -4.92
N ASP A 158 -2.26 -11.29 -5.21
CA ASP A 158 -3.17 -11.69 -6.30
C ASP A 158 -4.56 -11.97 -5.71
N LEU A 159 -5.40 -10.94 -5.68
CA LEU A 159 -6.78 -10.96 -5.18
C LEU A 159 -7.71 -10.32 -6.22
N ASP A 160 -8.97 -10.78 -6.26
CA ASP A 160 -10.00 -10.32 -7.20
C ASP A 160 -11.31 -10.04 -6.45
N PHE A 161 -11.66 -8.76 -6.33
CA PHE A 161 -12.86 -8.29 -5.62
C PHE A 161 -13.94 -7.80 -6.59
N ASP A 162 -15.21 -7.80 -6.12
CA ASP A 162 -16.34 -7.29 -6.89
C ASP A 162 -16.42 -5.75 -6.85
N MET A 163 -15.88 -5.11 -5.83
CA MET A 163 -15.81 -3.65 -5.72
C MET A 163 -14.61 -3.21 -4.86
N GLY A 164 -14.24 -1.96 -5.00
CA GLY A 164 -13.23 -1.33 -4.17
C GLY A 164 -13.66 0.03 -3.62
N ILE A 165 -13.09 0.40 -2.49
CA ILE A 165 -13.18 1.73 -1.89
C ILE A 165 -11.75 2.16 -1.54
N ARG A 166 -11.34 3.35 -1.95
CA ARG A 166 -9.99 3.88 -1.72
C ARG A 166 -10.06 5.29 -1.13
N ASP A 167 -9.32 5.50 -0.05
CA ASP A 167 -9.03 6.86 0.40
C ASP A 167 -8.12 7.57 -0.60
N LEU A 168 -8.28 8.88 -0.77
CA LEU A 168 -7.52 9.69 -1.72
C LEU A 168 -6.01 9.44 -1.60
N SER A 169 -5.37 9.19 -2.72
CA SER A 169 -3.96 8.81 -2.80
C SER A 169 -3.37 9.29 -4.14
N PRO A 170 -2.07 9.05 -4.45
CA PRO A 170 -1.54 9.21 -5.79
C PRO A 170 -2.38 8.46 -6.83
N ILE A 171 -2.50 9.01 -8.03
CA ILE A 171 -3.35 8.43 -9.08
C ILE A 171 -2.90 7.01 -9.48
N ASP A 172 -1.60 6.77 -9.54
CA ASP A 172 -1.03 5.46 -9.84
C ASP A 172 -1.39 4.42 -8.76
N SER A 173 -1.39 4.81 -7.49
CA SER A 173 -1.85 3.98 -6.36
C SER A 173 -3.34 3.61 -6.51
N MET A 174 -4.20 4.57 -6.90
CA MET A 174 -5.62 4.29 -7.16
C MET A 174 -5.79 3.28 -8.31
N VAL A 175 -5.04 3.44 -9.40
CA VAL A 175 -5.06 2.52 -10.54
C VAL A 175 -4.55 1.12 -10.14
N GLN A 176 -3.56 1.03 -9.26
CA GLN A 176 -3.10 -0.26 -8.71
C GLN A 176 -4.18 -0.97 -7.90
N VAL A 177 -4.93 -0.23 -7.08
CA VAL A 177 -6.09 -0.76 -6.34
C VAL A 177 -7.23 -1.14 -7.29
N ALA A 178 -7.53 -0.32 -8.32
CA ALA A 178 -8.50 -0.67 -9.36
C ALA A 178 -8.13 -2.00 -10.04
N GLY A 179 -6.84 -2.26 -10.24
CA GLY A 179 -6.34 -3.55 -10.76
C GLY A 179 -6.54 -4.76 -9.82
N ARG A 180 -7.08 -4.58 -8.61
CA ARG A 180 -7.53 -5.64 -7.68
C ARG A 180 -9.03 -5.87 -7.72
N VAL A 181 -9.75 -5.02 -8.41
CA VAL A 181 -11.18 -5.15 -8.65
C VAL A 181 -11.37 -5.78 -10.03
N ASN A 182 -12.20 -6.80 -10.12
CA ASN A 182 -12.48 -7.52 -11.38
C ASN A 182 -11.20 -7.94 -12.15
N ARG A 183 -10.18 -8.35 -11.42
CA ARG A 183 -8.83 -8.64 -11.95
C ARG A 183 -8.84 -9.73 -13.01
N ASN A 184 -9.61 -10.81 -12.75
CA ASN A 184 -9.68 -12.01 -13.57
C ASN A 184 -10.89 -11.99 -14.52
N ALA A 185 -11.46 -10.81 -14.79
CA ALA A 185 -12.59 -10.71 -15.69
C ALA A 185 -12.27 -11.34 -17.04
N HIS A 186 -12.96 -12.40 -17.34
CA HIS A 186 -13.01 -12.92 -18.70
C HIS A 186 -13.82 -11.94 -19.57
N PRO A 187 -13.34 -11.59 -20.77
CA PRO A 187 -14.06 -10.69 -21.68
C PRO A 187 -15.45 -11.19 -22.10
N ILE A 188 -15.82 -12.41 -21.70
CA ILE A 188 -17.02 -13.12 -22.13
C ILE A 188 -18.20 -12.95 -21.14
N GLU A 189 -17.97 -12.43 -19.90
CA GLU A 189 -19.06 -12.20 -18.95
C GLU A 189 -19.53 -10.74 -18.91
N PRO A 190 -20.58 -10.36 -19.67
CA PRO A 190 -21.03 -8.97 -19.74
C PRO A 190 -21.53 -8.41 -18.41
N LYS A 191 -21.83 -9.26 -17.42
CA LYS A 191 -22.32 -8.84 -16.08
C LYS A 191 -21.23 -8.25 -15.17
N ARG A 192 -19.95 -8.48 -15.47
CA ARG A 192 -18.81 -8.01 -14.67
C ARG A 192 -18.03 -6.89 -15.37
N LEU A 193 -18.69 -6.03 -16.12
CA LEU A 193 -18.07 -4.88 -16.75
C LEU A 193 -18.14 -3.65 -15.84
N HIS A 194 -17.06 -2.85 -15.86
CA HIS A 194 -17.01 -1.55 -15.18
C HIS A 194 -17.30 -1.61 -13.68
N LEU A 195 -16.76 -2.63 -12.98
CA LEU A 195 -16.91 -2.71 -11.53
C LEU A 195 -16.23 -1.51 -10.84
N PRO A 196 -16.87 -0.93 -9.81
CA PRO A 196 -16.44 0.36 -9.29
C PRO A 196 -15.27 0.26 -8.31
N LEU A 197 -14.31 1.18 -8.45
CA LEU A 197 -13.45 1.66 -7.37
C LEU A 197 -13.96 3.04 -6.96
N TYR A 198 -14.59 3.15 -5.79
CA TYR A 198 -15.00 4.43 -5.21
C TYR A 198 -13.80 5.11 -4.56
N VAL A 199 -13.57 6.39 -4.88
CA VAL A 199 -12.49 7.20 -4.30
C VAL A 199 -13.10 8.34 -3.49
N MET A 200 -12.74 8.41 -2.22
CA MET A 200 -13.19 9.43 -1.27
C MET A 200 -11.99 10.13 -0.63
N ASN A 201 -12.18 11.28 0.03
CA ASN A 201 -11.12 11.98 0.74
C ASN A 201 -11.42 12.04 2.24
N LEU A 202 -10.81 11.16 3.03
CA LEU A 202 -10.89 11.15 4.50
C LEU A 202 -9.92 12.14 5.17
N GLY A 203 -9.16 12.92 4.37
CA GLY A 203 -8.16 13.87 4.89
C GLY A 203 -6.81 13.25 5.23
N ASP A 204 -6.59 11.99 4.87
CA ASP A 204 -5.36 11.26 5.22
C ASP A 204 -4.31 11.27 4.08
N CYS A 205 -4.61 11.88 2.90
CA CYS A 205 -3.69 11.94 1.78
C CYS A 205 -2.51 12.89 2.05
N LYS A 206 -2.79 14.12 2.46
CA LYS A 206 -1.77 15.14 2.72
C LYS A 206 -0.71 14.72 3.75
N PRO A 207 -1.07 14.16 4.93
CA PRO A 207 -0.09 13.73 5.92
C PRO A 207 0.83 12.60 5.44
N ILE A 208 0.36 11.78 4.49
CA ILE A 208 1.07 10.59 4.02
C ILE A 208 1.89 10.87 2.76
N TYR A 209 1.29 11.54 1.77
CA TYR A 209 1.88 11.72 0.43
C TYR A 209 2.31 13.17 0.14
N GLY A 210 2.05 14.10 1.07
CA GLY A 210 2.39 15.51 0.92
C GLY A 210 1.30 16.35 0.23
N VAL A 211 1.47 17.67 0.36
CA VAL A 211 0.50 18.67 -0.11
C VAL A 211 0.37 18.68 -1.63
N LEU A 212 1.48 18.56 -2.34
CA LEU A 212 1.49 18.64 -3.80
C LEU A 212 0.78 17.43 -4.42
N THR A 213 1.04 16.25 -3.89
CA THR A 213 0.39 14.99 -4.30
C THR A 213 -1.12 15.05 -4.09
N GLU A 214 -1.57 15.49 -2.91
CA GLU A 214 -3.01 15.65 -2.63
C GLU A 214 -3.66 16.63 -3.60
N LYS A 215 -3.07 17.85 -3.75
CA LYS A 215 -3.57 18.88 -4.64
C LYS A 215 -3.71 18.38 -6.07
N GLN A 216 -2.69 17.69 -6.58
CA GLN A 216 -2.69 17.18 -7.95
C GLN A 216 -3.64 15.98 -8.14
N ALA A 217 -3.77 15.09 -7.14
CA ALA A 217 -4.73 14.01 -7.19
C ALA A 217 -6.18 14.54 -7.22
N LEU A 218 -6.49 15.53 -6.37
CA LEU A 218 -7.79 16.21 -6.39
C LEU A 218 -8.06 16.89 -7.73
N ALA A 219 -7.09 17.61 -8.29
CA ALA A 219 -7.23 18.26 -9.60
C ALA A 219 -7.50 17.24 -10.72
N SER A 220 -6.80 16.10 -10.70
CA SER A 220 -6.96 15.03 -11.68
C SER A 220 -8.34 14.36 -11.67
N LEU A 221 -9.01 14.35 -10.51
CA LEU A 221 -10.32 13.74 -10.32
C LEU A 221 -11.47 14.76 -10.36
N SER A 222 -11.18 16.06 -10.23
CA SER A 222 -12.19 17.11 -10.15
C SER A 222 -13.08 17.15 -11.39
N GLY A 223 -14.39 17.34 -11.19
CA GLY A 223 -15.38 17.42 -12.27
C GLY A 223 -15.67 16.11 -12.99
N LYS A 224 -15.02 15.00 -12.60
CA LYS A 224 -15.26 13.69 -13.22
C LYS A 224 -16.31 12.92 -12.41
N VAL A 225 -17.31 12.40 -13.10
CA VAL A 225 -18.34 11.52 -12.52
C VAL A 225 -17.81 10.10 -12.40
N GLU A 226 -17.16 9.63 -13.46
CA GLU A 226 -16.49 8.33 -13.52
C GLU A 226 -15.34 8.39 -14.52
N ILE A 227 -14.37 7.49 -14.34
CA ILE A 227 -13.21 7.33 -15.21
C ILE A 227 -13.14 5.85 -15.58
N LEU A 228 -13.31 5.54 -16.86
CA LEU A 228 -13.25 4.17 -17.37
C LEU A 228 -11.80 3.67 -17.44
N GLU A 229 -11.62 2.35 -17.37
CA GLU A 229 -10.30 1.71 -17.37
C GLU A 229 -9.44 2.11 -18.57
N ALA A 230 -10.04 2.26 -19.77
CA ALA A 230 -9.34 2.71 -20.97
C ALA A 230 -8.65 4.09 -20.83
N ALA A 231 -9.14 4.95 -19.92
CA ALA A 231 -8.59 6.27 -19.65
C ALA A 231 -7.50 6.28 -18.56
N TYR A 232 -7.21 5.15 -17.89
CA TYR A 232 -6.28 5.13 -16.74
C TYR A 232 -4.86 5.54 -17.10
N LEU A 233 -4.35 5.07 -18.26
CA LEU A 233 -3.00 5.43 -18.70
C LEU A 233 -2.87 6.94 -18.90
N GLY A 234 -3.79 7.56 -19.66
CA GLY A 234 -3.78 9.00 -19.87
C GLY A 234 -3.97 9.81 -18.58
N LEU A 235 -4.76 9.29 -17.62
CA LEU A 235 -4.92 9.92 -16.31
C LEU A 235 -3.61 9.92 -15.51
N VAL A 236 -2.91 8.79 -15.46
CA VAL A 236 -1.61 8.63 -14.78
C VAL A 236 -0.56 9.52 -15.46
N ASP A 237 -0.51 9.53 -16.79
CA ASP A 237 0.41 10.36 -17.56
C ASP A 237 0.21 11.86 -17.30
N SER A 238 -1.03 12.31 -17.34
CA SER A 238 -1.36 13.71 -17.05
C SER A 238 -1.01 14.10 -15.62
N TYR A 239 -1.25 13.21 -14.64
CA TYR A 239 -0.90 13.41 -13.25
C TYR A 239 0.60 13.58 -13.04
N PHE A 240 1.43 12.68 -13.59
CA PHE A 240 2.89 12.77 -13.45
C PHE A 240 3.50 13.94 -14.23
N ASN A 241 2.95 14.31 -15.40
CA ASN A 241 3.37 15.50 -16.13
C ASN A 241 3.18 16.75 -15.28
N ALA A 242 2.00 16.92 -14.70
CA ALA A 242 1.70 18.06 -13.85
C ALA A 242 2.55 18.12 -12.57
N LEU A 243 2.92 16.96 -11.98
CA LEU A 243 3.87 16.92 -10.87
C LEU A 243 5.29 17.26 -11.33
N GLY A 244 5.72 16.82 -12.50
CA GLY A 244 7.06 17.08 -13.05
C GLY A 244 7.30 18.52 -13.39
N GLU A 245 6.27 19.30 -13.73
CA GLU A 245 6.34 20.75 -13.98
C GLU A 245 6.56 21.55 -12.68
N MET A 246 6.41 20.96 -11.51
CA MET A 246 6.62 21.63 -10.23
C MET A 246 8.11 21.64 -9.87
N ALA A 247 8.73 22.83 -9.83
CA ALA A 247 10.18 23.06 -9.74
C ALA A 247 10.92 22.32 -8.61
N SER A 248 10.27 21.99 -7.50
CA SER A 248 10.92 21.33 -6.35
C SER A 248 11.36 19.86 -6.60
N PHE A 249 10.82 19.21 -7.62
CA PHE A 249 11.24 17.84 -8.00
C PHE A 249 12.50 17.81 -8.86
N GLN A 250 12.82 18.94 -9.56
CA GLN A 250 13.95 18.98 -10.48
C GLN A 250 15.29 19.17 -9.77
N GLU A 251 15.34 19.95 -8.68
CA GLU A 251 16.60 20.32 -8.01
C GLU A 251 17.37 19.12 -7.46
N LYS A 252 16.70 18.20 -6.74
CA LYS A 252 17.33 16.99 -6.19
C LYS A 252 17.82 16.05 -7.30
N SER A 253 17.04 15.89 -8.36
CA SER A 253 17.38 15.04 -9.49
C SER A 253 18.58 15.58 -10.25
N VAL A 254 18.62 16.89 -10.53
CA VAL A 254 19.73 17.56 -11.19
C VAL A 254 21.02 17.40 -10.38
N ALA A 255 20.98 17.64 -9.08
CA ALA A 255 22.16 17.52 -8.21
C ALA A 255 22.76 16.09 -8.22
N ILE A 256 21.90 15.05 -8.28
CA ILE A 256 22.36 13.66 -8.35
C ILE A 256 22.92 13.34 -9.73
N PHE A 257 22.28 13.78 -10.81
CA PHE A 257 22.80 13.59 -12.16
C PHE A 257 24.15 14.29 -12.34
N ASP A 258 24.31 15.50 -11.80
CA ASP A 258 25.59 16.21 -11.83
C ASP A 258 26.67 15.47 -11.02
N ALA A 259 26.30 14.89 -9.88
CA ALA A 259 27.22 14.06 -9.09
C ALA A 259 27.62 12.78 -9.82
N MET A 260 26.71 12.14 -10.57
CA MET A 260 27.00 10.96 -11.40
C MET A 260 27.94 11.31 -12.55
N GLU A 261 27.71 12.43 -13.26
CA GLU A 261 28.60 12.88 -14.35
C GLU A 261 30.00 13.22 -13.86
N GLN A 262 30.09 13.78 -12.65
CA GLN A 262 31.39 14.15 -12.04
C GLN A 262 32.04 13.00 -11.29
N LEU A 263 31.48 11.79 -11.33
CA LEU A 263 31.95 10.60 -10.61
C LEU A 263 32.11 10.81 -9.11
N GLN A 264 31.25 11.66 -8.52
CA GLN A 264 31.25 11.94 -7.09
C GLN A 264 30.45 10.83 -6.35
N TYR A 265 31.07 9.67 -6.23
CA TYR A 265 30.41 8.45 -5.70
C TYR A 265 29.85 8.64 -4.29
N ASP A 266 30.50 9.44 -3.44
CA ASP A 266 30.02 9.74 -2.10
C ASP A 266 28.64 10.40 -2.13
N LYS A 267 28.45 11.41 -2.99
CA LYS A 267 27.17 12.09 -3.15
C LYS A 267 26.09 11.19 -3.80
N VAL A 268 26.52 10.30 -4.70
CA VAL A 268 25.60 9.32 -5.32
C VAL A 268 25.18 8.27 -4.29
N SER A 269 26.10 7.84 -3.40
CA SER A 269 25.78 6.87 -2.35
C SER A 269 24.90 7.43 -1.23
N ASP A 270 24.89 8.75 -1.04
CA ASP A 270 23.98 9.45 -0.12
C ASP A 270 22.53 9.52 -0.63
N PHE A 271 22.31 9.17 -1.90
CA PHE A 271 20.97 9.11 -2.45
C PHE A 271 20.19 7.92 -1.88
N GLU A 272 19.15 8.24 -1.14
CA GLU A 272 18.19 7.26 -0.65
C GLU A 272 16.88 7.41 -1.44
N LEU A 273 16.50 6.39 -2.20
CA LEU A 273 15.20 6.34 -2.91
C LEU A 273 14.03 6.37 -1.92
N LEU A 274 14.22 5.78 -0.76
CA LEU A 274 13.28 5.79 0.36
C LEU A 274 13.99 6.41 1.56
N GLU A 275 13.47 7.52 2.07
CA GLU A 275 14.00 8.11 3.30
C GLU A 275 13.90 7.08 4.44
N LYS A 276 15.00 6.90 5.18
CA LYS A 276 15.00 6.02 6.36
C LYS A 276 13.92 6.48 7.33
N GLN A 277 13.02 5.59 7.69
CA GLN A 277 12.00 5.84 8.71
C GLN A 277 12.68 6.01 10.07
N ARG A 278 13.14 7.20 10.38
CA ARG A 278 13.93 7.51 11.59
C ARG A 278 13.18 7.30 12.90
N ASN A 279 11.85 7.25 12.83
CA ASN A 279 10.98 7.16 14.02
C ASN A 279 10.31 5.81 14.22
N THR A 280 10.80 4.74 13.58
CA THR A 280 10.31 3.40 13.82
C THR A 280 11.29 2.57 14.64
N VAL A 281 10.77 1.61 15.38
CA VAL A 281 11.53 0.62 16.12
C VAL A 281 11.07 -0.78 15.73
N SER A 282 12.02 -1.72 15.71
CA SER A 282 11.71 -3.12 15.51
C SER A 282 11.15 -3.72 16.79
N VAL A 283 10.04 -4.42 16.69
CA VAL A 283 9.39 -5.10 17.82
C VAL A 283 9.20 -6.55 17.46
N PHE A 284 9.81 -7.41 18.23
CA PHE A 284 9.52 -8.85 18.21
C PHE A 284 8.27 -9.09 19.06
N VAL A 285 7.27 -9.76 18.48
CA VAL A 285 6.01 -10.07 19.17
C VAL A 285 5.97 -11.56 19.50
N GLN A 286 6.03 -11.86 20.78
CA GLN A 286 5.87 -13.23 21.27
C GLN A 286 4.39 -13.53 21.42
N VAL A 287 3.79 -14.05 20.35
CA VAL A 287 2.40 -14.54 20.35
C VAL A 287 2.36 -16.01 20.76
N SER A 288 1.29 -16.40 21.46
CA SER A 288 1.03 -17.80 21.81
C SER A 288 0.49 -18.54 20.58
N GLU A 289 1.29 -19.43 20.05
CA GLU A 289 0.99 -20.27 18.89
C GLU A 289 1.08 -21.75 19.23
N PRO A 290 0.35 -22.64 18.51
CA PRO A 290 0.30 -24.06 18.84
C PRO A 290 1.65 -24.78 18.91
N ASN A 291 2.67 -24.27 18.20
CA ASN A 291 4.00 -24.89 18.10
C ASN A 291 5.09 -24.12 18.87
N ASP A 292 4.75 -23.12 19.69
CA ASP A 292 5.69 -22.24 20.38
C ASP A 292 6.77 -21.63 19.44
N ALA A 293 6.41 -21.39 18.19
CA ALA A 293 7.35 -20.92 17.16
C ALA A 293 8.01 -19.60 17.55
N ALA A 294 7.22 -18.66 18.07
CA ALA A 294 7.70 -17.35 18.54
C ALA A 294 8.70 -17.53 19.71
N GLU A 295 8.38 -18.36 20.71
CA GLU A 295 9.27 -18.60 21.86
C GLU A 295 10.58 -19.28 21.44
N LYS A 296 10.50 -20.29 20.56
CA LYS A 296 11.68 -21.01 20.07
C LYS A 296 12.62 -20.11 19.29
N CYS A 297 12.11 -19.27 18.40
CA CYS A 297 12.98 -18.37 17.62
C CYS A 297 13.51 -17.20 18.46
N LYS A 298 12.75 -16.71 19.46
CA LYS A 298 13.26 -15.75 20.45
C LYS A 298 14.44 -16.33 21.25
N SER A 299 14.25 -17.53 21.80
CA SER A 299 15.29 -18.22 22.56
C SER A 299 16.54 -18.49 21.72
N ALA A 300 16.38 -18.91 20.47
CA ALA A 300 17.48 -19.09 19.52
C ALA A 300 18.21 -17.77 19.24
N TYR A 301 17.47 -16.67 19.06
CA TYR A 301 18.04 -15.35 18.86
C TYR A 301 18.89 -14.90 20.07
N LEU A 302 18.38 -15.05 21.28
CA LEU A 302 19.12 -14.72 22.49
C LEU A 302 20.38 -15.59 22.69
N ASN A 303 20.32 -16.88 22.36
CA ASN A 303 21.48 -17.76 22.37
C ASN A 303 22.52 -17.36 21.32
N PHE A 304 22.10 -16.98 20.13
CA PHE A 304 22.97 -16.42 19.10
C PHE A 304 23.69 -15.13 19.61
N LYS A 305 22.95 -14.19 20.19
CA LYS A 305 23.51 -12.94 20.72
C LYS A 305 24.52 -13.18 21.86
N LYS A 306 24.32 -14.22 22.67
CA LYS A 306 25.22 -14.63 23.74
C LYS A 306 26.39 -15.50 23.28
N GLY A 307 26.47 -15.85 21.99
CA GLY A 307 27.51 -16.72 21.42
C GLY A 307 27.33 -18.21 21.70
N PHE A 308 26.17 -18.65 22.22
CA PHE A 308 25.86 -20.06 22.44
C PHE A 308 25.30 -20.76 21.21
N LEU A 309 24.90 -20.04 20.18
CA LEU A 309 24.46 -20.54 18.89
C LEU A 309 25.26 -19.85 17.78
N ALA A 310 25.81 -20.63 16.85
CA ALA A 310 26.55 -20.10 15.71
C ALA A 310 25.62 -19.28 14.79
N LYS A 311 26.18 -18.26 14.12
CA LYS A 311 25.43 -17.41 13.21
C LYS A 311 24.81 -18.18 12.06
N GLU A 312 25.57 -19.11 11.49
CA GLU A 312 25.15 -19.95 10.37
C GLU A 312 23.94 -20.82 10.75
N ASP A 313 23.92 -21.36 11.97
CA ASP A 313 22.83 -22.18 12.48
C ASP A 313 21.57 -21.33 12.75
N PHE A 314 21.75 -20.13 13.31
CA PHE A 314 20.64 -19.20 13.49
C PHE A 314 20.07 -18.78 12.14
N ASP A 315 20.90 -18.32 11.21
CA ASP A 315 20.49 -17.85 9.89
C ASP A 315 19.73 -18.95 9.11
N LYS A 316 20.17 -20.20 9.22
CA LYS A 316 19.58 -21.33 8.53
C LYS A 316 18.23 -21.78 9.12
N ASN A 317 18.12 -21.84 10.45
CA ASN A 317 17.03 -22.54 11.11
C ASN A 317 15.99 -21.63 11.77
N PHE A 318 16.34 -20.39 12.12
CA PHE A 318 15.50 -19.53 12.97
C PHE A 318 15.25 -18.12 12.43
N LYS A 319 16.15 -17.58 11.63
CA LYS A 319 16.11 -16.18 11.16
C LYS A 319 14.81 -15.84 10.42
N GLN A 320 14.34 -16.73 9.55
CA GLN A 320 13.09 -16.51 8.83
C GLN A 320 11.90 -16.40 9.79
N ASN A 321 11.77 -17.32 10.73
CA ASN A 321 10.71 -17.31 11.73
C ASN A 321 10.83 -16.09 12.66
N PHE A 322 12.05 -15.71 13.02
CA PHE A 322 12.28 -14.50 13.82
C PHE A 322 11.76 -13.25 13.09
N HIS A 323 12.06 -13.11 11.80
CA HIS A 323 11.51 -12.01 10.99
C HIS A 323 10.01 -12.09 10.80
N GLN A 324 9.43 -13.29 10.73
CA GLN A 324 7.98 -13.46 10.65
C GLN A 324 7.23 -13.00 11.90
N HIS A 325 7.92 -12.94 13.07
CA HIS A 325 7.40 -12.43 14.33
C HIS A 325 7.88 -11.00 14.66
N THR A 326 8.55 -10.32 13.72
CA THR A 326 9.07 -8.97 13.91
C THR A 326 8.31 -7.98 13.02
N ILE A 327 7.89 -6.86 13.61
CA ILE A 327 7.28 -5.73 12.91
C ILE A 327 8.02 -4.43 13.23
N ALA A 328 7.94 -3.47 12.32
CA ALA A 328 8.38 -2.10 12.56
C ALA A 328 7.15 -1.25 12.94
N ILE A 329 7.20 -0.59 14.08
CA ILE A 329 6.15 0.31 14.54
C ILE A 329 6.73 1.68 14.88
N PRO A 330 5.96 2.77 14.81
CA PRO A 330 6.42 4.07 15.27
C PRO A 330 6.84 4.01 16.74
N ARG A 331 8.00 4.58 17.06
CA ARG A 331 8.63 4.59 18.40
C ARG A 331 7.65 5.01 19.49
N TYR A 332 6.87 6.04 19.21
CA TYR A 332 5.86 6.57 20.10
C TYR A 332 4.90 5.48 20.65
N TYR A 333 4.41 4.57 19.80
CA TYR A 333 3.52 3.48 20.24
C TYR A 333 4.24 2.43 21.08
N ALA A 334 5.50 2.17 20.78
CA ALA A 334 6.33 1.23 21.54
C ALA A 334 6.60 1.76 22.97
N GLU A 335 6.93 3.06 23.09
CA GLU A 335 7.16 3.72 24.37
C GLU A 335 5.89 3.73 25.23
N ASN A 336 4.75 4.05 24.63
CA ASN A 336 3.46 4.06 25.35
C ASN A 336 2.97 2.66 25.76
N ALA A 337 3.40 1.63 25.07
CA ALA A 337 3.04 0.25 25.41
C ALA A 337 3.91 -0.33 26.55
N GLY A 338 4.96 0.37 27.00
CA GLY A 338 5.85 -0.11 28.06
C GLY A 338 6.61 -1.39 27.69
N LEU A 339 7.01 -1.51 26.43
CA LEU A 339 7.73 -2.68 25.93
C LEU A 339 9.12 -2.80 26.55
N THR A 340 9.57 -4.03 26.80
CA THR A 340 10.91 -4.31 27.31
C THR A 340 11.91 -4.49 26.18
N PRO A 341 13.19 -4.10 26.34
CA PRO A 341 14.22 -4.42 25.36
C PRO A 341 14.43 -5.94 25.23
N LEU A 342 14.46 -6.44 23.99
CA LEU A 342 14.95 -7.78 23.69
C LEU A 342 16.48 -7.73 23.51
N ASP A 343 16.95 -6.68 22.83
CA ASP A 343 18.36 -6.26 22.75
C ASP A 343 18.43 -4.73 22.49
N ASP A 344 19.62 -4.21 22.13
CA ASP A 344 19.85 -2.78 21.88
C ASP A 344 18.99 -2.18 20.75
N PHE A 345 18.46 -3.01 19.84
CA PHE A 345 17.77 -2.60 18.61
C PHE A 345 16.34 -3.09 18.50
N ILE A 346 15.94 -4.08 19.28
CA ILE A 346 14.65 -4.77 19.17
C ILE A 346 13.95 -4.75 20.53
N LEU A 347 12.69 -4.35 20.52
CA LEU A 347 11.82 -4.43 21.69
C LEU A 347 11.00 -5.73 21.68
N LEU A 348 10.60 -6.18 22.84
CA LEU A 348 9.77 -7.36 23.05
C LEU A 348 8.35 -6.95 23.40
N ALA A 349 7.39 -7.42 22.63
CA ALA A 349 5.98 -7.37 22.91
C ALA A 349 5.45 -8.78 23.21
N MET A 350 4.46 -8.87 24.09
CA MET A 350 3.77 -10.10 24.47
C MET A 350 2.35 -10.10 23.89
N ASP A 351 1.63 -11.22 24.00
CA ASP A 351 0.24 -11.37 23.55
C ASP A 351 -0.68 -10.21 23.93
N VAL A 352 -0.51 -9.65 25.13
CA VAL A 352 -1.32 -8.52 25.62
C VAL A 352 -1.16 -7.24 24.79
N HIS A 353 -0.12 -7.16 23.97
CA HIS A 353 0.16 -6.04 23.08
C HIS A 353 -0.27 -6.30 21.65
N TYR A 354 -0.89 -7.47 21.39
CA TYR A 354 -1.20 -7.88 20.03
C TYR A 354 -2.63 -8.43 19.92
N ASP A 355 -3.39 -7.87 19.00
CA ASP A 355 -4.73 -8.31 18.64
C ASP A 355 -4.69 -9.16 17.37
N LYS A 356 -5.36 -10.32 17.38
CA LYS A 356 -5.32 -11.25 16.25
C LYS A 356 -5.93 -10.68 14.97
N ASP A 357 -6.88 -9.75 15.07
CA ASP A 357 -7.55 -9.17 13.91
C ASP A 357 -6.82 -7.93 13.35
N THR A 358 -6.27 -7.07 14.21
CA THR A 358 -5.75 -5.75 13.83
C THR A 358 -4.26 -5.57 14.03
N GLY A 359 -3.59 -6.55 14.66
CA GLY A 359 -2.15 -6.54 14.89
C GLY A 359 -1.75 -5.84 16.18
N PHE A 360 -0.59 -5.16 16.19
CA PHE A 360 -0.09 -4.48 17.38
C PHE A 360 -1.09 -3.45 17.92
N ILE A 361 -1.37 -3.51 19.23
CA ILE A 361 -2.35 -2.63 19.89
C ILE A 361 -1.74 -1.23 20.06
N ARG A 362 -2.27 -0.28 19.30
CA ARG A 362 -1.85 1.11 19.33
C ARG A 362 -2.66 1.89 20.36
N ASN A 363 -2.16 1.98 21.58
CA ASN A 363 -2.78 2.82 22.60
C ASN A 363 -2.43 4.29 22.32
N SER A 364 -3.37 5.03 21.74
CA SER A 364 -3.16 6.44 21.45
C SER A 364 -3.76 7.30 22.57
N LYS A 365 -2.92 7.84 23.46
CA LYS A 365 -3.28 9.03 24.26
C LYS A 365 -2.80 10.33 23.57
N ALA A 366 -2.03 10.25 22.47
CA ALA A 366 -1.54 11.40 21.72
C ALA A 366 -2.35 11.62 20.44
N LYS A 367 -2.49 12.88 20.07
CA LYS A 367 -3.06 13.28 18.79
C LYS A 367 -2.12 12.80 17.68
N GLU A 368 -2.66 12.16 16.64
CA GLU A 368 -1.92 11.71 15.43
C GLU A 368 -1.09 12.81 14.76
N ALA A 369 -1.34 14.09 15.09
CA ALA A 369 -0.60 15.24 14.59
C ALA A 369 0.88 15.25 15.03
N ASP A 370 1.23 14.55 16.10
CA ASP A 370 2.59 14.51 16.66
C ASP A 370 3.43 13.33 16.14
N ILE A 371 2.86 12.50 15.28
CA ILE A 371 3.57 11.37 14.67
C ILE A 371 4.00 11.78 13.28
N PRO A 372 5.31 12.01 13.01
CA PRO A 372 5.79 12.22 11.66
C PRO A 372 5.45 10.98 10.83
N THR A 373 4.45 11.08 9.99
CA THR A 373 4.10 10.07 8.99
C THR A 373 4.96 10.33 7.77
N PHE A 374 6.14 9.71 7.72
CA PHE A 374 6.94 9.63 6.51
C PHE A 374 6.92 8.19 6.00
N PHE A 375 6.60 8.05 4.72
CA PHE A 375 6.83 6.86 3.90
C PHE A 375 8.18 6.94 3.25
#